data_4a017c3342ce0487f7fbc1a54256a3bb
#
_entry.id   4a017c3342ce0487f7fbc1a54256a3bb
#
_cell.length_a   1.000
_cell.length_b   1.000
_cell.length_c   1.000
_cell.angle_alpha   90.00
_cell.angle_beta   90.00
_cell.angle_gamma   90.00
#
_symmetry.space_group_name_H-M   'P 1'
#
loop_
_entity.id
_entity.type
_entity.pdbx_description
1 polymer ?
#
loop_
_entity_poly.entity_id
_entity_poly.type
_entity_poly.pdbx_seq_one_letter_code
_entity_poly.pdbx_strand_id
1 'polypeptide(L)'
;DKKDLDLIKQTKIKAVNVLNENDFVKINGTWEAKRDGLMKILSSLPINYIWEIKERMIDHNIGYSEIVGVLTVKSGNIERRADGMGICSKIEFNEKVKFTLHNMNARAETRALKRAIETLFGSVINYFVMHNLGNK
;
A
#
# COMPACT_ATOMS: atom_id res chain seq x y z
N ASP A 1 -26.28 7.63 2.09
CA ASP A 1 -26.86 7.33 3.40
C ASP A 1 -25.98 7.88 4.51
N LYS A 2 -26.61 8.48 5.52
CA LYS A 2 -25.90 9.10 6.64
C LYS A 2 -25.04 8.10 7.42
N LYS A 3 -25.53 6.87 7.61
CA LYS A 3 -24.78 5.82 8.29
C LYS A 3 -23.51 5.46 7.55
N ASP A 4 -23.56 5.42 6.22
CA ASP A 4 -22.40 5.11 5.40
C ASP A 4 -21.36 6.23 5.48
N LEU A 5 -21.81 7.49 5.45
CA LEU A 5 -20.90 8.64 5.59
C LEU A 5 -20.24 8.66 6.98
N ASP A 6 -20.98 8.37 8.03
CA ASP A 6 -20.45 8.29 9.39
C ASP A 6 -19.40 7.18 9.50
N LEU A 7 -19.67 6.04 8.87
CA LEU A 7 -18.74 4.91 8.88
C LEU A 7 -17.44 5.25 8.16
N ILE A 8 -17.54 5.91 7.00
CA ILE A 8 -16.36 6.38 6.25
C ILE A 8 -15.54 7.33 7.11
N LYS A 9 -16.19 8.29 7.76
CA LYS A 9 -15.52 9.27 8.61
C LYS A 9 -14.81 8.60 9.78
N GLN A 10 -15.48 7.67 10.47
CA GLN A 10 -14.87 6.92 11.57
C GLN A 10 -13.70 6.08 11.13
N THR A 11 -13.80 5.45 9.96
CA THR A 11 -12.71 4.66 9.39
C THR A 11 -11.49 5.53 9.13
N LYS A 12 -11.69 6.73 8.57
CA LYS A 12 -10.60 7.68 8.33
C LYS A 12 -9.93 8.14 9.63
N ILE A 13 -10.72 8.43 10.66
CA ILE A 13 -10.18 8.85 11.96
C ILE A 13 -9.34 7.73 12.58
N LYS A 14 -9.83 6.50 12.56
CA LYS A 14 -9.08 5.36 13.08
C LYS A 14 -7.79 5.11 12.29
N ALA A 15 -7.84 5.24 10.95
CA ALA A 15 -6.66 5.09 10.12
C ALA A 15 -5.57 6.09 10.49
N VAL A 16 -5.94 7.35 10.69
CA VAL A 16 -4.98 8.38 11.14
C VAL A 16 -4.37 8.02 12.49
N ASN A 17 -5.17 7.47 13.41
CA ASN A 17 -4.71 7.16 14.76
C ASN A 17 -3.76 5.96 14.83
N VAL A 18 -3.78 5.05 13.86
CA VAL A 18 -2.87 3.90 13.86
C VAL A 18 -1.51 4.22 13.21
N LEU A 19 -1.41 5.32 12.49
CA LEU A 19 -0.17 5.73 11.85
C LEU A 19 0.73 6.52 12.79
N ASN A 20 2.04 6.39 12.60
CA ASN A 20 3.03 7.20 13.31
C ASN A 20 4.18 7.55 12.38
N GLU A 21 5.10 8.40 12.85
CA GLU A 21 6.22 8.87 12.05
C GLU A 21 7.10 7.73 11.52
N ASN A 22 7.24 6.67 12.28
CA ASN A 22 8.08 5.53 11.89
C ASN A 22 7.49 4.73 10.72
N ASP A 23 6.23 4.96 10.39
CA ASP A 23 5.58 4.33 9.22
C ASP A 23 5.93 5.04 7.92
N PHE A 24 6.71 6.10 7.99
CA PHE A 24 7.05 6.92 6.82
C PHE A 24 8.56 7.06 6.68
N VAL A 25 8.98 7.35 5.46
CA VAL A 25 10.36 7.66 5.14
C VAL A 25 10.36 8.88 4.21
N LYS A 26 11.34 9.76 4.39
CA LYS A 26 11.46 10.95 3.55
C LYS A 26 12.42 10.64 2.41
N ILE A 27 11.92 10.70 1.18
CA ILE A 27 12.68 10.41 -0.04
C ILE A 27 12.61 11.65 -0.93
N ASN A 28 13.76 12.23 -1.22
CA ASN A 28 13.86 13.45 -2.07
C ASN A 28 12.91 14.56 -1.60
N GLY A 29 12.84 14.76 -0.29
CA GLY A 29 12.02 15.82 0.29
C GLY A 29 10.52 15.47 0.43
N THR A 30 10.11 14.30 0.02
CA THR A 30 8.71 13.87 0.08
C THR A 30 8.54 12.71 1.04
N TRP A 31 7.53 12.81 1.90
CA TRP A 31 7.18 11.72 2.82
C TRP A 31 6.44 10.61 2.09
N GLU A 32 6.93 9.39 2.23
CA GLU A 32 6.30 8.21 1.65
C GLU A 32 6.00 7.16 2.72
N ALA A 33 4.84 6.53 2.64
CA ALA A 33 4.45 5.50 3.57
C ALA A 33 5.24 4.21 3.29
N LYS A 34 5.72 3.59 4.35
CA LYS A 34 6.34 2.26 4.27
C LYS A 34 5.27 1.19 4.21
N ARG A 35 5.65 -0.01 3.71
CA ARG A 35 4.75 -1.16 3.64
C ARG A 35 4.05 -1.43 4.97
N ASP A 36 4.81 -1.45 6.06
CA ASP A 36 4.25 -1.79 7.38
C ASP A 36 3.22 -0.79 7.86
N GLY A 37 3.40 0.50 7.55
CA GLY A 37 2.41 1.53 7.85
C GLY A 37 1.12 1.31 7.08
N LEU A 38 1.22 1.02 5.79
CA LEU A 38 0.06 0.73 4.95
C LEU A 38 -0.67 -0.53 5.41
N MET A 39 0.06 -1.57 5.80
CA MET A 39 -0.53 -2.79 6.33
C MET A 39 -1.24 -2.57 7.66
N LYS A 40 -0.77 -1.63 8.49
CA LYS A 40 -1.49 -1.25 9.70
C LYS A 40 -2.89 -0.74 9.39
N ILE A 41 -3.03 0.04 8.33
CA ILE A 41 -4.34 0.56 7.93
C ILE A 41 -5.29 -0.60 7.65
N LEU A 42 -4.85 -1.60 6.89
CA LEU A 42 -5.68 -2.75 6.56
C LEU A 42 -6.00 -3.61 7.78
N SER A 43 -5.03 -3.79 8.68
CA SER A 43 -5.15 -4.74 9.79
C SER A 43 -5.87 -4.19 11.00
N SER A 44 -5.82 -2.86 11.21
CA SER A 44 -6.31 -2.24 12.44
C SER A 44 -7.70 -1.66 12.33
N LEU A 45 -8.25 -1.58 11.12
CA LEU A 45 -9.57 -0.99 10.90
C LEU A 45 -10.65 -2.07 10.92
N PRO A 46 -11.91 -1.70 11.27
CA PRO A 46 -13.04 -2.63 11.20
C PRO A 46 -13.48 -2.80 9.75
N ILE A 47 -12.56 -3.24 8.90
CA ILE A 47 -12.81 -3.50 7.49
C ILE A 47 -12.40 -4.92 7.16
N ASN A 48 -13.06 -5.49 6.17
CA ASN A 48 -12.64 -6.74 5.57
C ASN A 48 -11.96 -6.43 4.25
N TYR A 49 -10.90 -7.13 3.93
CA TYR A 49 -10.24 -6.93 2.66
C TYR A 49 -9.86 -8.23 1.99
N ILE A 50 -9.78 -8.17 0.66
CA ILE A 50 -9.32 -9.28 -0.17
C ILE A 50 -8.30 -8.70 -1.15
N TRP A 51 -7.13 -9.33 -1.22
CA TRP A 51 -6.11 -9.01 -2.21
C TRP A 51 -6.01 -10.16 -3.20
N GLU A 52 -6.24 -9.88 -4.48
CA GLU A 52 -6.18 -10.89 -5.53
C GLU A 52 -5.19 -10.47 -6.59
N ILE A 53 -4.26 -11.36 -6.91
CA ILE A 53 -3.36 -11.14 -8.03
C ILE A 53 -4.07 -11.59 -9.30
N LYS A 54 -4.21 -10.68 -10.25
CA LYS A 54 -4.91 -10.90 -11.52
C LYS A 54 -3.99 -11.27 -12.66
N GLU A 55 -2.80 -10.66 -12.71
CA GLU A 55 -1.85 -10.90 -13.78
C GLU A 55 -0.42 -10.95 -13.22
N ARG A 56 0.36 -11.85 -13.79
CA ARG A 56 1.80 -11.95 -13.53
C ARG A 56 2.53 -12.00 -14.86
N MET A 57 3.50 -11.12 -15.04
CA MET A 57 4.43 -11.21 -16.16
C MET A 57 5.82 -11.35 -15.56
N ILE A 58 6.40 -12.53 -15.64
CA ILE A 58 7.70 -12.83 -15.04
C ILE A 58 8.62 -13.37 -16.12
N ASP A 59 9.76 -12.71 -16.32
CA ASP A 59 10.81 -13.19 -17.19
C ASP A 59 12.07 -13.43 -16.37
N HIS A 60 12.33 -14.70 -16.09
CA HIS A 60 13.46 -15.09 -15.25
C HIS A 60 14.80 -14.92 -15.97
N ASN A 61 14.81 -14.92 -17.30
CA ASN A 61 16.05 -14.78 -18.08
C ASN A 61 16.59 -13.36 -18.02
N ILE A 62 15.73 -12.37 -18.19
CA ILE A 62 16.15 -10.96 -18.12
C ILE A 62 16.04 -10.40 -16.69
N GLY A 63 15.39 -11.13 -15.78
CA GLY A 63 15.21 -10.66 -14.40
C GLY A 63 14.19 -9.53 -14.28
N TYR A 64 12.94 -9.82 -14.63
CA TYR A 64 11.84 -8.86 -14.61
C TYR A 64 10.58 -9.50 -14.04
N SER A 65 9.88 -8.75 -13.20
CA SER A 65 8.61 -9.20 -12.63
C SER A 65 7.62 -8.03 -12.60
N GLU A 66 6.44 -8.28 -13.13
CA GLU A 66 5.34 -7.31 -13.13
C GLU A 66 4.10 -8.03 -12.59
N ILE A 67 3.47 -7.43 -11.60
CA ILE A 67 2.30 -8.01 -10.94
C ILE A 67 1.20 -6.97 -10.91
N VAL A 68 0.00 -7.39 -11.32
CA VAL A 68 -1.21 -6.59 -11.22
C VAL A 68 -2.19 -7.31 -10.32
N GLY A 69 -2.67 -6.61 -9.30
CA GLY A 69 -3.66 -7.14 -8.38
C GLY A 69 -4.80 -6.18 -8.13
N VAL A 70 -5.82 -6.67 -7.47
CA VAL A 70 -7.00 -5.89 -7.09
C VAL A 70 -7.21 -6.04 -5.60
N LEU A 71 -7.28 -4.90 -4.92
CA LEU A 71 -7.63 -4.84 -3.50
C LEU A 71 -9.09 -4.43 -3.40
N THR A 72 -9.87 -5.28 -2.72
CA THR A 72 -11.27 -5.00 -2.41
C THR A 72 -11.39 -4.81 -0.91
N VAL A 73 -11.95 -3.69 -0.48
CA VAL A 73 -12.22 -3.45 0.94
C VAL A 73 -13.71 -3.25 1.14
N LYS A 74 -14.22 -3.82 2.24
CA LYS A 74 -15.62 -3.71 2.62
C LYS A 74 -15.73 -3.19 4.04
N SER A 75 -16.61 -2.22 4.24
CA SER A 75 -16.92 -1.66 5.56
C SER A 75 -18.42 -1.42 5.61
N GLY A 76 -19.15 -2.25 6.34
CA GLY A 76 -20.61 -2.23 6.33
C GLY A 76 -21.14 -2.55 4.94
N ASN A 77 -21.94 -1.67 4.37
CA ASN A 77 -22.51 -1.81 3.03
C ASN A 77 -21.63 -1.17 1.95
N ILE A 78 -20.50 -0.61 2.35
CA ILE A 78 -19.60 0.06 1.42
C ILE A 78 -18.55 -0.91 0.93
N GLU A 79 -18.41 -0.99 -0.39
CA GLU A 79 -17.35 -1.77 -1.03
C GLU A 79 -16.56 -0.87 -1.96
N ARG A 80 -15.24 -0.91 -1.87
CA ARG A 80 -14.36 -0.15 -2.74
C ARG A 80 -13.25 -1.05 -3.27
N ARG A 81 -12.82 -0.77 -4.49
CA ARG A 81 -11.77 -1.54 -5.15
C ARG A 81 -10.72 -0.61 -5.73
N ALA A 82 -9.50 -1.08 -5.74
CA ALA A 82 -8.41 -0.40 -6.43
C ALA A 82 -7.45 -1.41 -7.02
N ASP A 83 -6.98 -1.12 -8.22
CA ASP A 83 -5.92 -1.91 -8.85
C ASP A 83 -4.58 -1.41 -8.35
N GLY A 84 -3.62 -2.32 -8.29
CA GLY A 84 -2.24 -1.97 -8.03
C GLY A 84 -1.32 -2.73 -8.96
N MET A 85 -0.35 -2.05 -9.53
CA MET A 85 0.69 -2.66 -10.35
C MET A 85 2.04 -2.45 -9.70
N GLY A 86 2.82 -3.51 -9.59
CA GLY A 86 4.18 -3.46 -9.06
C GLY A 86 5.15 -4.10 -10.02
N ILE A 87 6.29 -3.47 -10.18
CA ILE A 87 7.37 -3.92 -11.05
C ILE A 87 8.66 -4.01 -10.23
N CYS A 88 9.44 -5.04 -10.48
CA CYS A 88 10.78 -5.17 -9.95
C CYS A 88 11.67 -5.84 -10.98
N SER A 89 12.90 -5.35 -11.12
CA SER A 89 13.87 -5.94 -12.03
C SER A 89 15.16 -6.26 -11.29
N LYS A 90 15.95 -7.15 -11.89
CA LYS A 90 17.24 -7.61 -11.35
C LYS A 90 18.20 -6.45 -11.09
N ILE A 91 18.13 -5.39 -11.89
CA ILE A 91 19.04 -4.25 -11.77
C ILE A 91 18.91 -3.52 -10.43
N GLU A 92 17.78 -3.71 -9.72
CA GLU A 92 17.56 -3.08 -8.41
C GLU A 92 18.31 -3.76 -7.28
N PHE A 93 18.94 -4.91 -7.55
CA PHE A 93 19.65 -5.68 -6.53
C PHE A 93 21.15 -5.43 -6.61
N ASN A 94 21.84 -5.58 -5.48
CA ASN A 94 23.27 -5.32 -5.36
C ASN A 94 23.88 -6.26 -4.32
N GLU A 95 25.12 -5.98 -3.90
CA GLU A 95 25.81 -6.82 -2.91
C GLU A 95 25.13 -6.84 -1.55
N LYS A 96 24.47 -5.74 -1.16
CA LYS A 96 23.78 -5.63 0.13
C LYS A 96 22.43 -6.34 0.10
N VAL A 97 21.70 -6.21 -1.01
CA VAL A 97 20.41 -6.86 -1.19
C VAL A 97 20.55 -7.77 -2.40
N LYS A 98 20.83 -9.03 -2.12
CA LYS A 98 21.12 -10.02 -3.16
C LYS A 98 19.90 -10.34 -4.00
N PHE A 99 20.12 -10.51 -5.29
CA PHE A 99 19.09 -10.97 -6.20
C PHE A 99 18.75 -12.43 -5.96
N THR A 100 17.46 -12.71 -5.78
CA THR A 100 16.86 -14.03 -5.91
C THR A 100 15.55 -13.85 -6.65
N LEU A 101 15.08 -14.90 -7.33
CA LEU A 101 13.77 -14.85 -7.99
C LEU A 101 12.66 -14.57 -6.98
N HIS A 102 12.76 -15.20 -5.80
CA HIS A 102 11.78 -14.98 -4.74
C HIS A 102 11.74 -13.50 -4.31
N ASN A 103 12.90 -12.89 -4.06
CA ASN A 103 12.96 -11.50 -3.61
C ASN A 103 12.42 -10.54 -4.67
N MET A 104 12.74 -10.79 -5.94
CA MET A 104 12.24 -9.98 -7.05
C MET A 104 10.71 -10.04 -7.13
N ASN A 105 10.15 -11.24 -7.10
CA ASN A 105 8.70 -11.43 -7.21
C ASN A 105 7.97 -10.88 -5.98
N ALA A 106 8.51 -11.11 -4.78
CA ALA A 106 7.93 -10.60 -3.54
C ALA A 106 7.92 -9.07 -3.51
N ARG A 107 8.99 -8.44 -4.00
CA ARG A 107 9.07 -6.98 -4.06
C ARG A 107 8.05 -6.40 -5.05
N ALA A 108 7.89 -7.03 -6.22
CA ALA A 108 6.88 -6.61 -7.19
C ALA A 108 5.46 -6.71 -6.61
N GLU A 109 5.16 -7.81 -5.92
CA GLU A 109 3.85 -8.01 -5.28
C GLU A 109 3.61 -6.99 -4.18
N THR A 110 4.61 -6.72 -3.34
CA THR A 110 4.50 -5.71 -2.28
C THR A 110 4.21 -4.33 -2.87
N ARG A 111 4.88 -3.96 -3.96
CA ARG A 111 4.66 -2.68 -4.63
C ARG A 111 3.25 -2.59 -5.21
N ALA A 112 2.73 -3.67 -5.78
CA ALA A 112 1.37 -3.71 -6.30
C ALA A 112 0.35 -3.46 -5.19
N LEU A 113 0.48 -4.17 -4.08
CA LEU A 113 -0.42 -4.00 -2.93
C LEU A 113 -0.32 -2.60 -2.34
N LYS A 114 0.89 -2.06 -2.15
CA LYS A 114 1.08 -0.70 -1.66
C LYS A 114 0.32 0.32 -2.50
N ARG A 115 0.43 0.24 -3.83
CA ARG A 115 -0.25 1.18 -4.73
C ARG A 115 -1.75 1.10 -4.60
N ALA A 116 -2.30 -0.11 -4.48
CA ALA A 116 -3.74 -0.28 -4.27
C ALA A 116 -4.20 0.35 -2.96
N ILE A 117 -3.46 0.14 -1.87
CA ILE A 117 -3.76 0.74 -0.57
C ILE A 117 -3.68 2.27 -0.66
N GLU A 118 -2.64 2.80 -1.29
CA GLU A 118 -2.47 4.25 -1.44
C GLU A 118 -3.62 4.86 -2.25
N THR A 119 -4.13 4.16 -3.24
CA THR A 119 -5.28 4.62 -4.01
C THR A 119 -6.54 4.71 -3.15
N LEU A 120 -6.80 3.70 -2.32
CA LEU A 120 -8.00 3.67 -1.50
C LEU A 120 -7.91 4.60 -0.28
N PHE A 121 -6.74 4.74 0.31
CA PHE A 121 -6.54 5.49 1.55
C PHE A 121 -5.64 6.71 1.40
N GLY A 122 -5.43 7.17 0.17
CA GLY A 122 -4.53 8.30 -0.11
C GLY A 122 -4.90 9.57 0.64
N SER A 123 -6.18 9.87 0.77
CA SER A 123 -6.62 11.07 1.50
C SER A 123 -6.28 11.00 2.99
N VAL A 124 -6.36 9.81 3.58
CA VAL A 124 -6.00 9.58 4.99
C VAL A 124 -4.50 9.74 5.18
N ILE A 125 -3.73 9.15 4.28
CA ILE A 125 -2.26 9.20 4.31
C ILE A 125 -1.80 10.66 4.19
N ASN A 126 -2.33 11.39 3.21
CA ASN A 126 -1.99 12.78 3.01
C ASN A 126 -2.36 13.67 4.20
N TYR A 127 -3.53 13.41 4.79
CA TYR A 127 -3.95 14.14 6.00
C TYR A 127 -2.94 13.93 7.13
N PHE A 128 -2.52 12.69 7.37
CA PHE A 128 -1.55 12.39 8.42
C PHE A 128 -0.22 13.10 8.14
N VAL A 129 0.29 13.03 6.91
CA VAL A 129 1.55 13.67 6.53
C VAL A 129 1.48 15.16 6.77
N MET A 130 0.42 15.83 6.31
CA MET A 130 0.28 17.27 6.45
C MET A 130 0.20 17.73 7.90
N HIS A 131 -0.54 17.01 8.74
CA HIS A 131 -0.81 17.44 10.10
C HIS A 131 0.19 16.94 11.14
N ASN A 132 0.87 15.82 10.89
CA ASN A 132 1.76 15.21 11.86
C ASN A 132 3.23 15.23 11.45
N LEU A 133 3.54 15.24 10.17
CA LEU A 133 4.93 15.24 9.68
C LEU A 133 5.32 16.59 9.10
N GLY A 134 4.41 17.26 8.45
CA GLY A 134 4.55 18.62 7.97
C GLY A 134 5.94 19.01 7.50
N ASN A 135 6.57 19.91 8.24
CA ASN A 135 7.88 20.47 7.93
C ASN A 135 9.04 19.69 8.58
N LYS A 136 8.75 18.54 9.16
CA LYS A 136 9.82 17.69 9.68
C LYS A 136 10.60 17.10 8.52
#